data_2fb4a41c405c42a3b46cd33b8c4968b3
#
_entry.id   2fb4a41c405c42a3b46cd33b8c4968b3
#
_cell.length_a   1.000
_cell.length_b   1.000
_cell.length_c   1.000
_cell.angle_alpha   90.00
_cell.angle_beta   90.00
_cell.angle_gamma   90.00
#
_symmetry.space_group_name_H-M   'P 1'
#
loop_
_entity.id
_entity.type
_entity.pdbx_description
1 polymer ?
#
loop_
_entity_poly.entity_id
_entity_poly.type
_entity_poly.pdbx_seq_one_letter_code
_entity_poly.pdbx_strand_id
1 'polypeptide(L)' 'MKKNSEENFQFLQVDPITGEYFITIPEWMANDLEWYEDTEIKLSIDGNELILSEKEDD' A
#
# COMPACT_ATOMS: atom_id res chain seq x y z
N MET A 1 8.24 13.72 -18.29
CA MET A 1 7.80 13.69 -17.97
C MET A 1 7.32 13.31 -17.22
N LYS A 2 7.06 13.43 -16.97
CA LYS A 2 6.64 13.23 -16.29
C LYS A 2 5.97 12.46 -16.02
N LYS A 3 5.86 12.07 -15.67
CA LYS A 3 5.28 11.47 -15.32
C LYS A 3 4.39 11.35 -15.00
N ASN A 4 4.13 11.29 -15.29
CA ASN A 4 3.21 11.20 -14.90
C ASN A 4 2.71 10.78 -14.01
N SER A 5 2.63 11.08 -14.07
CA SER A 5 2.18 10.74 -12.96
C SER A 5 0.87 10.26 -12.94
N GLU A 6 0.77 9.05 -13.04
CA GLU A 6 -0.35 8.41 -13.02
C GLU A 6 -0.79 8.25 -11.67
N GLU A 7 -1.82 8.82 -11.25
CA GLU A 7 -2.35 8.62 -9.95
C GLU A 7 -3.29 7.50 -9.99
N ASN A 8 -3.10 6.54 -9.10
CA ASN A 8 -3.96 5.41 -8.99
C ASN A 8 -4.88 5.58 -7.82
N PHE A 9 -6.17 5.57 -8.08
CA PHE A 9 -7.15 5.72 -7.03
C PHE A 9 -7.76 4.38 -6.72
N GLN A 10 -7.92 4.09 -5.44
CA GLN A 10 -8.53 2.87 -4.99
C GLN A 10 -9.66 3.21 -4.05
N PHE A 11 -10.73 2.45 -4.09
CA PHE A 11 -11.79 2.61 -3.13
C PHE A 11 -11.43 1.83 -1.88
N LEU A 12 -11.61 2.46 -0.74
CA LEU A 12 -11.42 1.75 0.52
C LEU A 12 -12.55 0.76 0.67
N GLN A 13 -12.20 -0.48 0.98
CA GLN A 13 -13.17 -1.54 1.09
C GLN A 13 -13.15 -2.10 2.50
N VAL A 14 -14.22 -2.75 2.89
CA VAL A 14 -14.29 -3.32 4.21
C VAL A 14 -14.71 -4.77 4.10
N ASP A 15 -14.06 -5.62 4.88
CA ASP A 15 -14.45 -7.02 4.98
C ASP A 15 -15.62 -7.09 5.94
N PRO A 16 -16.82 -7.47 5.49
CA PRO A 16 -17.99 -7.44 6.38
C PRO A 16 -17.93 -8.47 7.50
N ILE A 17 -17.09 -9.47 7.37
CA ILE A 17 -17.01 -10.48 8.39
C ILE A 17 -16.09 -10.05 9.52
N THR A 18 -14.92 -9.52 9.19
CA THR A 18 -13.97 -9.15 10.22
C THR A 18 -14.03 -7.67 10.56
N GLY A 19 -14.59 -6.85 9.68
CA GLY A 19 -14.61 -5.41 9.90
C GLY A 19 -13.33 -4.71 9.52
N GLU A 20 -12.40 -5.43 8.89
CA GLU A 20 -11.13 -4.84 8.54
C GLU A 20 -11.24 -4.11 7.22
N TYR A 21 -10.52 -3.02 7.11
CA TYR A 21 -10.50 -2.24 5.88
C TYR A 21 -9.32 -2.64 5.04
N PHE A 22 -9.46 -2.55 3.74
CA PHE A 22 -8.34 -2.90 2.88
C PHE A 22 -8.42 -2.15 1.56
N ILE A 23 -7.30 -2.04 0.88
CA ILE A 23 -7.23 -1.53 -0.48
C ILE A 23 -6.39 -2.51 -1.28
N THR A 24 -6.50 -2.42 -2.61
CA THR A 24 -5.73 -3.30 -3.47
C THR A 24 -4.50 -2.55 -3.95
N ILE A 25 -3.37 -3.16 -3.82
CA ILE A 25 -2.13 -2.60 -4.32
C ILE A 25 -1.90 -3.19 -5.71
N PRO A 26 -1.84 -2.35 -6.75
CA PRO A 26 -1.63 -2.89 -8.09
C PRO A 26 -0.32 -3.65 -8.18
N GLU A 27 -0.31 -4.68 -9.01
CA GLU A 27 0.86 -5.53 -9.11
C GLU A 27 2.07 -4.74 -9.56
N TRP A 28 1.89 -3.79 -10.48
CA TRP A 28 3.04 -3.06 -10.99
C TRP A 28 3.67 -2.19 -9.90
N MET A 29 2.88 -1.70 -8.95
CA MET A 29 3.43 -0.93 -7.86
C MET A 29 4.22 -1.82 -6.91
N ALA A 30 3.70 -3.01 -6.63
CA ALA A 30 4.41 -3.93 -5.77
C ALA A 30 5.71 -4.34 -6.42
N ASN A 31 5.69 -4.60 -7.73
CA ASN A 31 6.91 -4.98 -8.42
C ASN A 31 7.93 -3.85 -8.44
N ASP A 32 7.46 -2.64 -8.62
CA ASP A 32 8.36 -1.50 -8.66
C ASP A 32 9.06 -1.30 -7.32
N LEU A 33 8.38 -1.61 -6.24
CA LEU A 33 8.96 -1.50 -4.92
C LEU A 33 9.64 -2.78 -4.46
N GLU A 34 9.56 -3.84 -5.27
CA GLU A 34 10.10 -5.15 -4.93
C GLU A 34 9.43 -5.72 -3.69
N TRP A 35 8.14 -5.52 -3.60
CA TRP A 35 7.34 -6.10 -2.53
C TRP A 35 6.71 -7.38 -3.07
N TYR A 36 6.98 -8.47 -2.38
CA TYR A 36 6.50 -9.77 -2.81
C TYR A 36 5.70 -10.41 -1.71
N GLU A 37 5.19 -11.58 -1.97
CA GLU A 37 4.51 -12.32 -0.96
C GLU A 37 5.42 -12.47 0.24
N ASP A 38 4.94 -12.24 1.42
CA ASP A 38 5.69 -12.36 2.66
C ASP A 38 6.60 -11.17 2.96
N THR A 39 6.59 -10.14 2.14
CA THR A 39 7.30 -8.92 2.48
C THR A 39 6.58 -8.26 3.65
N GLU A 40 7.33 -7.89 4.67
CA GLU A 40 6.74 -7.26 5.82
C GLU A 40 6.63 -5.76 5.58
N ILE A 41 5.45 -5.24 5.78
CA ILE A 41 5.17 -3.83 5.50
C ILE A 41 4.84 -3.13 6.81
N LYS A 42 5.51 -2.02 7.03
CA LYS A 42 5.27 -1.22 8.20
C LYS A 42 4.25 -0.16 7.88
N LEU A 43 3.28 -0.01 8.76
CA LEU A 43 2.25 0.99 8.57
C LEU A 43 2.40 2.08 9.60
N SER A 44 2.31 3.32 9.18
CA SER A 44 2.39 4.41 10.13
C SER A 44 1.49 5.53 9.67
N ILE A 45 1.14 6.42 10.57
CA ILE A 45 0.27 7.54 10.30
C ILE A 45 1.07 8.81 10.42
N ASP A 46 0.96 9.66 9.41
CA ASP A 46 1.64 10.93 9.42
C ASP A 46 0.60 11.97 9.09
N GLY A 47 0.17 12.74 10.09
CA GLY A 47 -0.91 13.70 9.89
C GLY A 47 -2.19 12.99 9.57
N ASN A 48 -2.71 13.18 8.37
CA ASN A 48 -3.90 12.47 7.98
C ASN A 48 -3.61 11.52 6.82
N GLU A 49 -2.36 11.05 6.73
CA GLU A 49 -1.97 10.13 5.67
C GLU A 49 -1.47 8.83 6.26
N LEU A 50 -1.73 7.76 5.56
CA LEU A 50 -1.22 6.45 5.93
C LEU A 50 0.02 6.17 5.09
N ILE A 51 1.12 5.87 5.76
CA ILE A 51 2.39 5.60 5.10
C ILE A 51 2.69 4.13 5.19
N LEU A 52 2.99 3.53 4.05
CA LEU A 52 3.39 2.13 4.01
C LEU A 52 4.83 2.06 3.56
N SER A 53 5.63 1.30 4.26
CA SER A 53 7.02 1.13 3.87
C SER A 53 7.46 -0.27 4.22
N GLU A 54 8.48 -0.73 3.53
CA GLU A 54 8.99 -2.05 3.81
C GLU A 54 9.70 -2.03 5.14
N LYS A 55 9.42 -3.02 5.98
CA LYS A 55 10.06 -3.11 7.26
C LYS A 55 11.52 -3.43 7.06
N GLU A 56 12.36 -2.66 7.70
CA GLU A 56 13.77 -2.93 7.59
C GLU A 56 14.21 -3.81 8.70
N ASP A 57 15.08 -4.76 8.35
CA ASP A 57 15.57 -5.68 9.29
C ASP A 57 16.84 -5.16 9.77
N ASP A 58 17.03 -4.90 10.93
CA ASP A 58 18.29 -4.44 11.42
C ASP A 58 19.15 -5.49 11.95
#